data_9749292c0090a83371930788ce1ac19a
#
_entry.id   9749292c0090a83371930788ce1ac19a
#
_cell.length_a   1.000
_cell.length_b   1.000
_cell.length_c   1.000
_cell.angle_alpha   90.00
_cell.angle_beta   90.00
_cell.angle_gamma   90.00
#
_symmetry.space_group_name_H-M   'P 1'
#
loop_
_entity.id
_entity.type
_entity.pdbx_description
1 polymer ?
#
loop_
_entity_poly.entity_id
_entity_poly.type
_entity_poly.pdbx_seq_one_letter_code
_entity_poly.pdbx_strand_id
1 'polypeptide(L)'
;MSVLSLIAQGESKTLEFKRELPRFEQIAKTVIAFANTSGGKLLIGVDDNGSLVGVDADSVLDIQDRIYASLYEQIHPTLRPEIYTSHVEDTLILIVEVFRGQSLPYFLKSKGKAEGVYIRVGASNRPASLDYIAELERQKQHLSFDEEACVDVELS
;
A
#
# COMPACT_ATOMS: atom_id res chain seq x y z
N MET A 1 -1.34 -9.10 15.80
CA MET A 1 -0.42 -8.15 16.47
C MET A 1 -1.14 -6.84 16.70
N SER A 2 -1.01 -6.25 17.88
CA SER A 2 -1.67 -4.98 18.18
C SER A 2 -1.01 -3.82 17.44
N VAL A 3 -1.74 -2.72 17.30
CA VAL A 3 -1.18 -1.51 16.66
C VAL A 3 0.01 -0.98 17.46
N LEU A 4 -0.08 -0.99 18.79
CA LEU A 4 1.06 -0.58 19.64
C LEU A 4 2.30 -1.41 19.40
N SER A 5 2.15 -2.72 19.21
CA SER A 5 3.27 -3.60 18.90
C SER A 5 3.89 -3.27 17.54
N LEU A 6 3.06 -2.95 16.55
CA LEU A 6 3.55 -2.52 15.25
C LEU A 6 4.34 -1.20 15.36
N ILE A 7 3.78 -0.23 16.08
CA ILE A 7 4.43 1.07 16.26
C ILE A 7 5.77 0.91 16.95
N ALA A 8 5.85 0.02 17.93
CA ALA A 8 7.10 -0.25 18.66
C ALA A 8 8.20 -0.82 17.74
N GLN A 9 7.84 -1.51 16.68
CA GLN A 9 8.82 -2.05 15.73
C GLN A 9 9.46 -0.96 14.86
N GLY A 10 8.78 0.17 14.67
CA GLY A 10 9.24 1.25 13.81
C GLY A 10 8.98 1.00 12.33
N GLU A 11 9.27 2.00 11.51
CA GLU A 11 9.11 1.90 10.06
C GLU A 11 10.00 0.80 9.48
N SER A 12 9.49 0.15 8.42
CA SER A 12 10.17 -1.00 7.82
C SER A 12 9.69 -1.19 6.39
N LYS A 13 10.07 -2.32 5.80
CA LYS A 13 9.59 -2.71 4.46
C LYS A 13 8.07 -2.81 4.41
N THR A 14 7.41 -3.14 5.52
CA THR A 14 5.96 -3.35 5.59
C THR A 14 5.23 -2.36 6.49
N LEU A 15 5.90 -1.30 6.93
CA LEU A 15 5.30 -0.36 7.87
C LEU A 15 5.80 1.06 7.62
N GLU A 16 4.86 1.98 7.46
CA GLU A 16 5.12 3.39 7.24
C GLU A 16 4.28 4.24 8.19
N PHE A 17 4.89 5.27 8.79
CA PHE A 17 4.19 6.22 9.65
C PHE A 17 4.09 7.56 8.97
N LYS A 18 2.93 8.23 9.13
CA LYS A 18 2.74 9.62 8.74
C LYS A 18 2.04 10.34 9.88
N ARG A 19 2.64 11.43 10.31
CA ARG A 19 2.08 12.24 11.40
C ARG A 19 0.73 12.83 11.04
N GLU A 20 0.60 13.32 9.81
CA GLU A 20 -0.60 13.95 9.28
C GLU A 20 -0.97 13.31 7.95
N LEU A 21 -2.16 13.61 7.43
CA LEU A 21 -2.58 13.13 6.14
C LEU A 21 -1.61 13.61 5.07
N PRO A 22 -0.90 12.71 4.37
CA PRO A 22 0.00 13.11 3.29
C PRO A 22 -0.79 13.55 2.07
N ARG A 23 -0.11 14.13 1.09
CA ARG A 23 -0.71 14.38 -0.22
C ARG A 23 -1.13 13.04 -0.83
N PHE A 24 -2.25 13.04 -1.55
CA PHE A 24 -2.80 11.81 -2.10
C PHE A 24 -1.84 11.08 -3.04
N GLU A 25 -1.01 11.83 -3.78
CA GLU A 25 0.03 11.21 -4.61
C GLU A 25 1.04 10.42 -3.77
N GLN A 26 1.41 10.93 -2.60
CA GLN A 26 2.32 10.24 -1.69
C GLN A 26 1.69 8.96 -1.14
N ILE A 27 0.40 9.01 -0.81
CA ILE A 27 -0.33 7.82 -0.38
C ILE A 27 -0.35 6.79 -1.51
N ALA A 28 -0.61 7.22 -2.73
CA ALA A 28 -0.62 6.32 -3.89
C ALA A 28 0.74 5.65 -4.11
N LYS A 29 1.84 6.38 -3.99
CA LYS A 29 3.19 5.81 -4.12
C LYS A 29 3.47 4.75 -3.05
N THR A 30 3.06 5.01 -1.81
CA THR A 30 3.25 4.06 -0.71
C THR A 30 2.42 2.80 -0.94
N VAL A 31 1.15 2.96 -1.33
CA VAL A 31 0.26 1.84 -1.62
C VAL A 31 0.81 0.99 -2.78
N ILE A 32 1.28 1.65 -3.85
CA ILE A 32 1.91 0.98 -4.99
C ILE A 32 3.13 0.20 -4.55
N ALA A 33 4.01 0.83 -3.77
CA ALA A 33 5.26 0.19 -3.32
C ALA A 33 4.96 -1.05 -2.48
N PHE A 34 3.98 -0.97 -1.56
CA PHE A 34 3.57 -2.13 -0.77
C PHE A 34 2.98 -3.24 -1.67
N ALA A 35 2.09 -2.88 -2.59
CA ALA A 35 1.44 -3.87 -3.46
C ALA A 35 2.44 -4.60 -4.37
N ASN A 36 3.47 -3.92 -4.81
CA ASN A 36 4.52 -4.50 -5.67
C ASN A 36 5.57 -5.29 -4.91
N THR A 37 5.60 -5.19 -3.59
CA THR A 37 6.66 -5.81 -2.79
C THR A 37 6.09 -6.88 -1.86
N SER A 38 5.83 -6.55 -0.60
CA SER A 38 5.41 -7.54 0.39
C SER A 38 4.10 -7.18 1.08
N GLY A 39 3.39 -6.18 0.57
CA GLY A 39 2.27 -5.60 1.28
C GLY A 39 2.75 -4.73 2.42
N GLY A 40 1.83 -4.19 3.20
CA GLY A 40 2.19 -3.38 4.35
C GLY A 40 1.05 -2.55 4.87
N LYS A 41 1.36 -1.74 5.87
CA LYS A 41 0.41 -0.85 6.51
C LYS A 41 0.98 0.56 6.59
N LEU A 42 0.16 1.52 6.17
CA LEU A 42 0.44 2.95 6.36
C LEU A 42 -0.40 3.42 7.55
N LEU A 43 0.25 3.92 8.59
CA LEU A 43 -0.41 4.44 9.78
C LEU A 43 -0.36 5.96 9.76
N ILE A 44 -1.52 6.59 9.64
CA ILE A 44 -1.66 8.05 9.63
C ILE A 44 -2.10 8.49 11.02
N GLY A 45 -1.38 9.44 11.58
CA GLY A 45 -1.55 9.90 12.96
C GLY A 45 -0.47 9.38 13.90
N VAL A 46 0.63 8.87 13.35
CA VAL A 46 1.79 8.39 14.11
C VAL A 46 3.03 9.11 13.61
N ASP A 47 3.78 9.71 14.51
CA ASP A 47 5.02 10.42 14.18
C ASP A 47 6.15 9.42 13.88
N ASP A 48 7.20 9.88 13.23
CA ASP A 48 8.34 9.05 12.83
C ASP A 48 8.98 8.32 14.03
N ASN A 49 8.94 8.94 15.19
CA ASN A 49 9.47 8.35 16.43
C ASN A 49 8.48 7.41 17.13
N GLY A 50 7.32 7.16 16.55
CA GLY A 50 6.29 6.30 17.15
C GLY A 50 5.32 7.00 18.09
N SER A 51 5.42 8.33 18.25
CA SER A 51 4.49 9.07 19.09
C SER A 51 3.10 9.13 18.46
N LEU A 52 2.08 8.93 19.27
CA LEU A 52 0.68 8.97 18.82
C LEU A 52 0.24 10.43 18.71
N VAL A 53 -0.16 10.81 17.50
CA VAL A 53 -0.68 12.17 17.21
C VAL A 53 -2.18 12.10 16.96
N GLY A 54 -2.62 11.13 16.18
CA GLY A 54 -4.03 10.89 15.89
C GLY A 54 -4.57 11.68 14.72
N VAL A 55 -5.78 11.31 14.31
CA VAL A 55 -6.55 11.98 13.28
C VAL A 55 -7.86 12.47 13.88
N ASP A 56 -8.49 13.47 13.21
CA ASP A 56 -9.74 14.04 13.68
C ASP A 56 -10.91 13.06 13.41
N ALA A 57 -11.60 12.65 14.46
CA ALA A 57 -12.72 11.72 14.37
C ALA A 57 -13.87 12.27 13.52
N ASP A 58 -14.07 13.59 13.50
CA ASP A 58 -15.18 14.20 12.78
C ASP A 58 -14.97 14.18 11.26
N SER A 59 -13.73 14.15 10.79
CA SER A 59 -13.42 14.19 9.36
C SER A 59 -12.91 12.86 8.81
N VAL A 60 -12.69 11.86 9.66
CA VAL A 60 -12.00 10.62 9.25
C VAL A 60 -12.76 9.84 8.18
N LEU A 61 -14.09 9.79 8.25
CA LEU A 61 -14.89 9.07 7.24
C LEU A 61 -14.78 9.74 5.87
N ASP A 62 -14.82 11.06 5.83
CA ASP A 62 -14.62 11.80 4.59
C ASP A 62 -13.21 11.58 4.03
N ILE A 63 -12.21 11.57 4.88
CA ILE A 63 -10.83 11.31 4.49
C ILE A 63 -10.69 9.90 3.89
N GLN A 64 -11.31 8.89 4.51
CA GLN A 64 -11.29 7.52 3.99
C GLN A 64 -11.88 7.45 2.57
N ASP A 65 -13.03 8.08 2.36
CA ASP A 65 -13.70 8.10 1.06
C ASP A 65 -12.82 8.79 0.00
N ARG A 66 -12.19 9.90 0.37
CA ARG A 66 -11.32 10.64 -0.53
C ARG A 66 -10.05 9.86 -0.88
N ILE A 67 -9.50 9.11 0.06
CA ILE A 67 -8.36 8.23 -0.21
C ILE A 67 -8.76 7.15 -1.22
N TYR A 68 -9.88 6.46 -1.00
CA TYR A 68 -10.36 5.43 -1.94
C TYR A 68 -10.56 6.00 -3.35
N ALA A 69 -11.23 7.14 -3.47
CA ALA A 69 -11.47 7.77 -4.76
C ALA A 69 -10.15 8.14 -5.46
N SER A 70 -9.21 8.69 -4.70
CA SER A 70 -7.91 9.11 -5.21
C SER A 70 -7.08 7.93 -5.69
N LEU A 71 -7.06 6.82 -4.94
CA LEU A 71 -6.32 5.62 -5.35
C LEU A 71 -6.91 5.02 -6.62
N TYR A 72 -8.24 4.99 -6.72
CA TYR A 72 -8.92 4.52 -7.92
C TYR A 72 -8.50 5.32 -9.16
N GLU A 73 -8.40 6.64 -9.03
CA GLU A 73 -8.00 7.52 -10.14
C GLU A 73 -6.53 7.42 -10.49
N GLN A 74 -5.65 7.18 -9.51
CA GLN A 74 -4.21 7.33 -9.70
C GLN A 74 -3.47 6.04 -10.04
N ILE A 75 -4.02 4.88 -9.69
CA ILE A 75 -3.28 3.61 -9.75
C ILE A 75 -3.86 2.68 -10.81
N HIS A 76 -2.97 2.08 -11.59
CA HIS A 76 -3.31 1.03 -12.54
C HIS A 76 -2.37 -0.17 -12.36
N PRO A 77 -2.84 -1.42 -12.38
CA PRO A 77 -4.24 -1.85 -12.30
C PRO A 77 -4.91 -1.39 -11.00
N THR A 78 -6.23 -1.52 -10.94
CA THR A 78 -6.98 -1.08 -9.76
C THR A 78 -6.53 -1.80 -8.50
N LEU A 79 -6.28 -1.02 -7.44
CA LEU A 79 -5.95 -1.51 -6.10
C LEU A 79 -7.03 -1.08 -5.13
N ARG A 80 -7.42 -2.00 -4.25
CA ARG A 80 -8.40 -1.71 -3.19
C ARG A 80 -7.81 -2.10 -1.84
N PRO A 81 -7.06 -1.20 -1.20
CA PRO A 81 -6.57 -1.47 0.14
C PRO A 81 -7.73 -1.47 1.13
N GLU A 82 -7.50 -2.01 2.30
CA GLU A 82 -8.45 -1.88 3.40
C GLU A 82 -8.09 -0.65 4.21
N ILE A 83 -9.06 0.26 4.38
CA ILE A 83 -8.86 1.50 5.12
C ILE A 83 -9.78 1.46 6.33
N TYR A 84 -9.20 1.55 7.52
CA TYR A 84 -9.95 1.46 8.76
C TYR A 84 -9.28 2.28 9.85
N THR A 85 -9.97 2.46 10.95
CA THR A 85 -9.45 3.21 12.10
C THR A 85 -9.22 2.27 13.27
N SER A 86 -8.33 2.69 14.17
CA SER A 86 -8.08 1.99 15.42
C SER A 86 -7.87 2.99 16.53
N HIS A 87 -8.47 2.75 17.69
CA HIS A 87 -8.20 3.53 18.90
C HIS A 87 -6.99 2.94 19.61
N VAL A 88 -5.97 3.75 19.80
CA VAL A 88 -4.75 3.36 20.48
C VAL A 88 -4.50 4.39 21.59
N GLU A 89 -4.65 3.99 22.86
CA GLU A 89 -4.50 4.88 24.00
C GLU A 89 -5.31 6.18 23.87
N ASP A 90 -6.61 6.03 23.54
CA ASP A 90 -7.55 7.14 23.35
C ASP A 90 -7.23 8.03 22.14
N THR A 91 -6.33 7.61 21.28
CA THR A 91 -5.95 8.33 20.08
C THR A 91 -6.45 7.55 18.86
N LEU A 92 -7.08 8.24 17.92
CA LEU A 92 -7.61 7.62 16.71
C LEU A 92 -6.55 7.62 15.62
N ILE A 93 -6.22 6.43 15.13
CA ILE A 93 -5.23 6.23 14.06
C ILE A 93 -5.95 5.72 12.82
N LEU A 94 -5.60 6.25 11.66
CA LEU A 94 -6.11 5.79 10.37
C LEU A 94 -5.10 4.84 9.75
N ILE A 95 -5.57 3.65 9.34
CA ILE A 95 -4.70 2.59 8.82
C ILE A 95 -5.10 2.30 7.38
N VAL A 96 -4.11 2.31 6.49
CA VAL A 96 -4.27 1.86 5.09
C VAL A 96 -3.49 0.56 4.96
N GLU A 97 -4.20 -0.54 4.87
CA GLU A 97 -3.59 -1.87 4.79
C GLU A 97 -3.60 -2.36 3.36
N VAL A 98 -2.43 -2.73 2.85
CA VAL A 98 -2.23 -3.12 1.47
C VAL A 98 -1.67 -4.55 1.44
N PHE A 99 -2.31 -5.42 0.67
CA PHE A 99 -1.80 -6.77 0.42
C PHE A 99 -0.99 -6.78 -0.86
N ARG A 100 -0.01 -7.67 -0.93
CA ARG A 100 0.75 -7.84 -2.17
C ARG A 100 -0.21 -8.19 -3.30
N GLY A 101 -0.15 -7.42 -4.39
CA GLY A 101 -1.07 -7.60 -5.50
C GLY A 101 -0.68 -8.76 -6.42
N GLN A 102 -1.64 -9.21 -7.22
CA GLN A 102 -1.44 -10.29 -8.18
C GLN A 102 -1.26 -9.78 -9.61
N SER A 103 -1.68 -8.57 -9.89
CA SER A 103 -1.64 -7.97 -11.22
C SER A 103 -0.41 -7.08 -11.42
N LEU A 104 0.74 -7.56 -10.98
CA LEU A 104 2.02 -6.83 -11.02
C LEU A 104 2.43 -6.41 -12.43
N PRO A 105 3.07 -5.26 -12.64
CA PRO A 105 3.33 -4.23 -11.65
C PRO A 105 2.19 -3.22 -11.56
N TYR A 106 2.01 -2.63 -10.39
CA TYR A 106 1.12 -1.50 -10.18
C TYR A 106 1.92 -0.20 -10.36
N PHE A 107 1.28 0.83 -10.93
CA PHE A 107 1.99 2.07 -11.21
C PHE A 107 1.05 3.28 -11.17
N LEU A 108 1.64 4.47 -11.03
CA LEU A 108 0.90 5.72 -11.14
C LEU A 108 0.53 5.98 -12.61
N LYS A 109 -0.76 6.15 -12.87
CA LYS A 109 -1.25 6.43 -14.23
C LYS A 109 -0.59 7.68 -14.82
N SER A 110 -0.38 8.71 -14.00
CA SER A 110 0.19 9.98 -14.46
C SER A 110 1.61 9.86 -14.97
N LYS A 111 2.36 8.86 -14.50
CA LYS A 111 3.76 8.64 -14.90
C LYS A 111 3.94 7.48 -15.87
N GLY A 112 2.93 6.63 -16.01
CA GLY A 112 3.02 5.44 -16.85
C GLY A 112 3.86 4.33 -16.22
N LYS A 113 3.88 3.17 -16.89
CA LYS A 113 4.54 1.98 -16.36
C LYS A 113 6.05 2.13 -16.23
N ALA A 114 6.69 2.83 -17.17
CA ALA A 114 8.16 2.95 -17.14
C ALA A 114 8.67 3.78 -15.95
N GLU A 115 7.91 4.78 -15.52
CA GLU A 115 8.37 5.74 -14.51
C GLU A 115 7.51 5.75 -13.26
N GLY A 116 6.36 5.08 -13.28
CA GLY A 116 5.38 5.13 -12.20
C GLY A 116 5.34 3.91 -11.29
N VAL A 117 6.22 2.93 -11.50
CA VAL A 117 6.29 1.74 -10.64
C VAL A 117 7.20 2.05 -9.45
N TYR A 118 6.66 1.89 -8.25
CA TYR A 118 7.41 2.08 -7.02
C TYR A 118 7.50 0.75 -6.28
N ILE A 119 8.61 0.56 -5.59
CA ILE A 119 8.87 -0.61 -4.76
C ILE A 119 9.35 -0.16 -3.39
N ARG A 120 9.23 -1.05 -2.43
CA ARG A 120 9.68 -0.79 -1.07
C ARG A 120 11.11 -1.31 -0.91
N VAL A 121 12.04 -0.41 -0.60
CA VAL A 121 13.45 -0.74 -0.33
C VAL A 121 13.74 -0.29 1.09
N GLY A 122 13.86 -1.25 2.02
CA GLY A 122 13.89 -0.91 3.43
C GLY A 122 12.61 -0.18 3.82
N ALA A 123 12.72 0.96 4.46
CA ALA A 123 11.59 1.80 4.85
C ALA A 123 11.33 2.95 3.87
N SER A 124 11.73 2.80 2.61
CA SER A 124 11.59 3.86 1.60
C SER A 124 10.85 3.39 0.36
N ASN A 125 10.10 4.30 -0.25
CA ASN A 125 9.50 4.08 -1.56
C ASN A 125 10.49 4.52 -2.63
N ARG A 126 10.82 3.64 -3.58
CA ARG A 126 11.80 3.93 -4.64
C ARG A 126 11.21 3.61 -6.00
N PRO A 127 11.50 4.41 -7.03
CA PRO A 127 11.14 4.03 -8.39
C PRO A 127 11.85 2.72 -8.76
N ALA A 128 11.13 1.81 -9.39
CA ALA A 128 11.69 0.54 -9.84
C ALA A 128 12.47 0.73 -11.14
N SER A 129 13.59 0.02 -11.27
CA SER A 129 14.33 -0.04 -12.52
C SER A 129 13.54 -0.82 -13.57
N LEU A 130 13.89 -0.66 -14.85
CA LEU A 130 13.27 -1.42 -15.92
C LEU A 130 13.45 -2.92 -15.73
N ASP A 131 14.61 -3.34 -15.23
CA ASP A 131 14.86 -4.76 -14.92
C ASP A 131 13.94 -5.27 -13.83
N TYR A 132 13.69 -4.48 -12.79
CA TYR A 132 12.79 -4.86 -11.71
C TYR A 132 11.35 -4.95 -12.22
N ILE A 133 10.95 -4.01 -13.07
CA ILE A 133 9.62 -4.02 -13.70
C ILE A 133 9.43 -5.32 -14.51
N ALA A 134 10.44 -5.70 -15.29
CA ALA A 134 10.40 -6.94 -16.06
C ALA A 134 10.27 -8.15 -15.14
N GLU A 135 10.93 -8.15 -13.98
CA GLU A 135 10.81 -9.22 -13.00
C GLU A 135 9.40 -9.31 -12.42
N LEU A 136 8.78 -8.16 -12.10
CA LEU A 136 7.41 -8.13 -11.63
C LEU A 136 6.44 -8.68 -12.67
N GLU A 137 6.66 -8.37 -13.94
CA GLU A 137 5.86 -8.91 -15.03
C GLU A 137 6.00 -10.43 -15.16
N ARG A 138 7.20 -10.96 -14.97
CA ARG A 138 7.43 -12.41 -14.96
C ARG A 138 6.69 -13.08 -13.80
N GLN A 139 6.68 -12.46 -12.62
CA GLN A 139 5.95 -12.97 -11.47
C GLN A 139 4.45 -13.02 -11.73
N LYS A 140 3.91 -12.00 -12.39
CA LYS A 140 2.49 -11.98 -12.80
C LYS A 140 2.18 -13.14 -13.75
N GLN A 141 3.01 -13.36 -14.75
CA GLN A 141 2.83 -14.44 -15.71
C GLN A 141 2.86 -15.81 -15.04
N HIS A 142 3.76 -15.99 -14.10
CA HIS A 142 3.87 -17.24 -13.35
C HIS A 142 2.60 -17.50 -12.53
N LEU A 143 2.09 -16.47 -11.83
CA LEU A 143 0.86 -16.58 -11.07
C LEU A 143 -0.33 -16.91 -11.96
N SER A 144 -0.46 -16.25 -13.12
CA SER A 144 -1.53 -16.51 -14.08
C SER A 144 -1.47 -17.92 -14.62
N PHE A 145 -0.28 -18.41 -14.93
CA PHE A 145 -0.08 -19.75 -15.43
C PHE A 145 -0.50 -20.81 -14.38
N ASP A 146 -0.13 -20.60 -13.12
CA ASP A 146 -0.52 -21.50 -12.03
C ASP A 146 -2.03 -21.53 -11.85
N GLU A 147 -2.70 -20.40 -11.95
CA GLU A 147 -4.15 -20.32 -11.84
C GLU A 147 -4.83 -21.08 -13.01
N GLU A 148 -4.34 -20.93 -14.22
CA GLU A 148 -4.86 -21.64 -15.38
C GLU A 148 -4.68 -23.16 -15.22
N ALA A 149 -3.53 -23.61 -14.72
CA ALA A 149 -3.28 -25.01 -14.46
C ALA A 149 -4.25 -25.57 -13.43
N CYS A 150 -4.55 -24.83 -12.37
CA CYS A 150 -5.52 -25.24 -11.36
C CYS A 150 -6.93 -25.36 -11.94
N VAL A 151 -7.34 -24.41 -12.77
CA VAL A 151 -8.65 -24.42 -13.43
C VAL A 151 -8.76 -25.62 -14.34
N ASP A 152 -7.74 -25.90 -15.15
CA ASP A 152 -7.73 -27.06 -16.05
C ASP A 152 -7.87 -28.38 -15.29
N VAL A 153 -7.20 -28.50 -14.14
CA VAL A 153 -7.33 -29.68 -13.29
C VAL A 153 -8.76 -29.83 -12.77
N GLU A 154 -9.39 -28.75 -12.36
CA GLU A 154 -10.78 -28.79 -11.88
C GLU A 154 -11.77 -29.16 -12.98
N LEU A 155 -11.54 -28.71 -14.19
CA LEU A 155 -12.41 -28.99 -15.33
C LEU A 155 -12.25 -30.39 -15.88
N SER A 156 -11.11 -31.00 -15.64
CA SER A 156 -10.83 -32.34 -16.16
C SER A 156 -11.17 -33.43 -15.15
#